data_904fbd312726d66524b22309e9b2cf7d
#
_entry.id   904fbd312726d66524b22309e9b2cf7d
#
_cell.length_a   1.000
_cell.length_b   1.000
_cell.length_c   1.000
_cell.angle_alpha   90.00
_cell.angle_beta   90.00
_cell.angle_gamma   90.00
#
_symmetry.space_group_name_H-M   'P 1'
#
loop_
_entity.id
_entity.type
_entity.pdbx_description
1 polymer ?
#
loop_
_entity_poly.entity_id
_entity_poly.type
_entity_poly.pdbx_seq_one_letter_code
_entity_poly.pdbx_strand_id
1 'polypeptide(L)'
;MKRDSVVLWVFGFLIFGVWIGLQFRTDAQPNRSKLDQFFRYLEYEYVDTIDIDALMDDAMNHVLSSLDPHSTFIPAEDGEYIAQRMQGNFSGIGVEFRIHKDTLVFVNIMNNSPAASYGLLAGDRIVTIDGDTITGPQLTNEEVTQRIKGEEGSYVTFGILRDGLTLTAAVQRGIIPLESVVSTQMLGSLGYVRVERFAETTHDELLVALDRLDSLQMRGLILDLRGNPGGYLHEAVAIADEFLGEEKSIVITKYGDGKTHTSNATGGERYEGWCRERGKQTLIKDKWGVEPSSHP
;
A
#
# COMPACT_ATOMS: atom_id res chain seq x y z
N MET A 1 -16.61 -71.03 -5.83
CA MET A 1 -15.80 -69.90 -5.31
C MET A 1 -15.45 -70.21 -3.87
N LYS A 2 -14.18 -70.33 -3.57
CA LYS A 2 -13.70 -70.82 -2.28
C LYS A 2 -13.96 -69.73 -1.19
N ARG A 3 -14.51 -70.17 -0.09
CA ARG A 3 -14.88 -69.38 1.10
C ARG A 3 -13.74 -68.49 1.59
N ASP A 4 -12.50 -68.87 1.36
CA ASP A 4 -11.29 -68.13 1.70
C ASP A 4 -11.04 -66.85 0.88
N SER A 5 -11.55 -66.83 -0.40
CA SER A 5 -11.44 -65.67 -1.28
C SER A 5 -12.37 -64.52 -0.85
N VAL A 6 -13.54 -64.83 -0.30
CA VAL A 6 -14.49 -63.80 0.20
C VAL A 6 -13.96 -63.12 1.45
N VAL A 7 -13.32 -63.88 2.35
CA VAL A 7 -12.72 -63.36 3.58
C VAL A 7 -11.57 -62.37 3.24
N LEU A 8 -10.74 -62.70 2.26
CA LEU A 8 -9.68 -61.79 1.79
C LEU A 8 -10.20 -60.47 1.25
N TRP A 9 -11.30 -60.50 0.47
CA TRP A 9 -11.91 -59.30 -0.05
C TRP A 9 -12.53 -58.40 1.03
N VAL A 10 -13.17 -59.02 2.03
CA VAL A 10 -13.75 -58.26 3.17
C VAL A 10 -12.65 -57.58 3.99
N PHE A 11 -11.51 -58.28 4.26
CA PHE A 11 -10.36 -57.63 4.91
C PHE A 11 -9.75 -56.53 4.08
N GLY A 12 -9.62 -56.68 2.75
CA GLY A 12 -9.14 -55.67 1.86
C GLY A 12 -9.99 -54.38 1.88
N PHE A 13 -11.32 -54.53 1.85
CA PHE A 13 -12.25 -53.38 1.95
C PHE A 13 -12.23 -52.71 3.33
N LEU A 14 -12.03 -53.49 4.42
CA LEU A 14 -11.88 -52.93 5.76
C LEU A 14 -10.61 -52.11 5.91
N ILE A 15 -9.47 -52.62 5.44
CA ILE A 15 -8.20 -51.89 5.45
C ILE A 15 -8.26 -50.66 4.58
N PHE A 16 -8.88 -50.74 3.40
CA PHE A 16 -9.06 -49.62 2.49
C PHE A 16 -9.99 -48.55 3.07
N GLY A 17 -11.06 -48.94 3.75
CA GLY A 17 -11.96 -48.04 4.46
C GLY A 17 -11.27 -47.29 5.61
N VAL A 18 -10.47 -48.01 6.39
CA VAL A 18 -9.65 -47.42 7.47
C VAL A 18 -8.59 -46.46 6.86
N TRP A 19 -7.94 -46.86 5.78
CA TRP A 19 -6.94 -46.03 5.10
C TRP A 19 -7.58 -44.73 4.54
N ILE A 20 -8.74 -44.81 3.89
CA ILE A 20 -9.53 -43.65 3.47
C ILE A 20 -9.94 -42.80 4.68
N GLY A 21 -10.46 -43.37 5.73
CA GLY A 21 -10.82 -42.65 6.96
C GLY A 21 -9.65 -41.93 7.62
N LEU A 22 -8.43 -42.44 7.51
CA LEU A 22 -7.21 -41.77 7.98
C LEU A 22 -6.80 -40.59 7.09
N GLN A 23 -7.09 -40.64 5.79
CA GLN A 23 -6.83 -39.51 4.86
C GLN A 23 -7.78 -38.33 5.11
N PHE A 24 -8.99 -38.59 5.64
CA PHE A 24 -9.96 -37.56 6.02
C PHE A 24 -9.88 -37.15 7.49
N ARG A 25 -8.80 -37.50 8.20
CA ARG A 25 -8.49 -36.84 9.47
C ARG A 25 -8.08 -35.40 9.17
N THR A 26 -9.08 -34.55 9.03
CA THR A 26 -8.89 -33.11 9.21
C THR A 26 -8.37 -32.92 10.63
N ASP A 27 -7.15 -32.44 10.77
CA ASP A 27 -6.64 -31.89 12.02
C ASP A 27 -7.51 -30.66 12.37
N ALA A 28 -8.66 -30.95 12.98
CA ALA A 28 -9.52 -29.94 13.56
C ALA A 28 -8.74 -29.34 14.74
N GLN A 29 -8.04 -28.25 14.48
CA GLN A 29 -7.41 -27.47 15.55
C GLN A 29 -8.52 -26.97 16.48
N PRO A 30 -8.58 -27.41 17.75
CA PRO A 30 -9.74 -27.17 18.61
C PRO A 30 -10.04 -25.68 18.88
N ASN A 31 -9.05 -24.80 18.65
CA ASN A 31 -9.24 -23.37 18.85
C ASN A 31 -9.85 -22.65 17.63
N ARG A 32 -9.59 -23.12 16.40
CA ARG A 32 -10.23 -22.57 15.20
C ARG A 32 -11.74 -22.86 15.18
N SER A 33 -12.13 -24.06 15.63
CA SER A 33 -13.55 -24.42 15.70
C SER A 33 -14.37 -23.58 16.70
N LYS A 34 -13.75 -23.00 17.74
CA LYS A 34 -14.46 -22.16 18.71
C LYS A 34 -14.81 -20.79 18.13
N LEU A 35 -13.89 -20.18 17.37
CA LEU A 35 -14.13 -18.90 16.73
C LEU A 35 -15.22 -19.01 15.66
N ASP A 36 -15.13 -20.05 14.81
CA ASP A 36 -16.15 -20.32 13.79
C ASP A 36 -17.53 -20.63 14.40
N GLN A 37 -17.58 -21.32 15.55
CA GLN A 37 -18.81 -21.57 16.27
C GLN A 37 -19.38 -20.29 16.87
N PHE A 38 -18.53 -19.43 17.42
CA PHE A 38 -18.94 -18.15 18.01
C PHE A 38 -19.58 -17.24 16.94
N PHE A 39 -18.94 -17.04 15.79
CA PHE A 39 -19.50 -16.21 14.72
C PHE A 39 -20.78 -16.78 14.17
N ARG A 40 -20.88 -18.12 13.96
CA ARG A 40 -22.14 -18.77 13.58
C ARG A 40 -23.23 -18.58 14.61
N TYR A 41 -22.90 -18.64 15.90
CA TYR A 41 -23.88 -18.40 16.95
C TYR A 41 -24.41 -16.96 16.90
N LEU A 42 -23.53 -15.97 16.70
CA LEU A 42 -23.93 -14.58 16.53
C LEU A 42 -24.84 -14.40 15.30
N GLU A 43 -24.50 -15.01 14.18
CA GLU A 43 -25.28 -14.92 12.93
C GLU A 43 -26.71 -15.46 13.07
N TYR A 44 -26.90 -16.54 13.84
CA TYR A 44 -28.20 -17.22 13.95
C TYR A 44 -29.03 -16.82 15.16
N GLU A 45 -28.41 -16.41 16.26
CA GLU A 45 -29.10 -16.21 17.54
C GLU A 45 -29.15 -14.74 17.98
N TYR A 46 -28.42 -13.83 17.31
CA TYR A 46 -28.49 -12.42 17.67
C TYR A 46 -29.75 -11.77 17.11
N VAL A 47 -30.38 -10.88 17.91
CA VAL A 47 -31.69 -10.31 17.61
C VAL A 47 -31.69 -9.32 16.43
N ASP A 48 -30.60 -8.59 16.25
CA ASP A 48 -30.44 -7.61 15.18
C ASP A 48 -29.57 -8.17 14.05
N THR A 49 -29.70 -7.59 12.85
CA THR A 49 -28.84 -7.95 11.71
C THR A 49 -27.40 -7.50 11.99
N ILE A 50 -26.45 -8.43 11.94
CA ILE A 50 -25.05 -8.18 12.16
C ILE A 50 -24.31 -8.30 10.83
N ASP A 51 -23.39 -7.36 10.57
CA ASP A 51 -22.36 -7.50 9.56
C ASP A 51 -21.20 -8.33 10.15
N ILE A 52 -21.14 -9.60 9.79
CA ILE A 52 -20.14 -10.53 10.32
C ILE A 52 -18.74 -10.19 9.82
N ASP A 53 -18.61 -9.69 8.58
CA ASP A 53 -17.31 -9.35 7.99
C ASP A 53 -16.71 -8.13 8.70
N ALA A 54 -17.50 -7.08 8.91
CA ALA A 54 -17.07 -5.91 9.68
C ALA A 54 -16.70 -6.26 11.13
N LEU A 55 -17.48 -7.14 11.77
CA LEU A 55 -17.20 -7.59 13.14
C LEU A 55 -15.92 -8.43 13.21
N MET A 56 -15.63 -9.22 12.18
CA MET A 56 -14.41 -10.01 12.09
C MET A 56 -13.18 -9.12 11.89
N ASP A 57 -13.28 -8.10 11.06
CA ASP A 57 -12.22 -7.11 10.82
C ASP A 57 -11.89 -6.33 12.12
N ASP A 58 -12.90 -5.91 12.85
CA ASP A 58 -12.74 -5.27 14.16
C ASP A 58 -12.08 -6.21 15.18
N ALA A 59 -12.49 -7.48 15.20
CA ALA A 59 -11.87 -8.47 16.08
C ALA A 59 -10.38 -8.71 15.75
N MET A 60 -10.02 -8.77 14.44
CA MET A 60 -8.63 -8.91 14.02
C MET A 60 -7.79 -7.70 14.43
N ASN A 61 -8.31 -6.49 14.22
CA ASN A 61 -7.64 -5.27 14.66
C ASN A 61 -7.43 -5.23 16.17
N HIS A 62 -8.43 -5.67 16.94
CA HIS A 62 -8.31 -5.71 18.39
C HIS A 62 -7.25 -6.73 18.86
N VAL A 63 -7.18 -7.91 18.24
CA VAL A 63 -6.15 -8.92 18.54
C VAL A 63 -4.77 -8.38 18.22
N LEU A 64 -4.57 -7.79 17.04
CA LEU A 64 -3.28 -7.24 16.63
C LEU A 64 -2.81 -6.09 17.52
N SER A 65 -3.72 -5.19 17.91
CA SER A 65 -3.41 -4.07 18.82
C SER A 65 -2.94 -4.54 20.20
N SER A 66 -3.27 -5.77 20.61
CA SER A 66 -2.77 -6.36 21.85
C SER A 66 -1.36 -6.95 21.75
N LEU A 67 -0.83 -7.11 20.53
CA LEU A 67 0.53 -7.63 20.30
C LEU A 67 1.55 -6.49 20.32
N ASP A 68 1.38 -5.51 19.44
CA ASP A 68 2.23 -4.32 19.36
C ASP A 68 1.49 -3.18 18.60
N PRO A 69 1.95 -1.92 18.76
CA PRO A 69 1.29 -0.78 18.13
C PRO A 69 1.56 -0.65 16.60
N HIS A 70 2.39 -1.51 16.02
CA HIS A 70 2.77 -1.48 14.59
C HIS A 70 2.07 -2.56 13.78
N SER A 71 1.44 -3.53 14.45
CA SER A 71 0.67 -4.58 13.78
C SER A 71 -0.75 -4.08 13.50
N THR A 72 -1.14 -4.07 12.23
CA THR A 72 -2.45 -3.60 11.77
C THR A 72 -3.02 -4.59 10.78
N PHE A 73 -4.29 -4.90 10.89
CA PHE A 73 -5.04 -5.62 9.88
C PHE A 73 -5.52 -4.63 8.81
N ILE A 74 -5.37 -5.00 7.56
CA ILE A 74 -5.84 -4.22 6.40
C ILE A 74 -7.01 -5.01 5.80
N PRO A 75 -8.25 -4.51 5.90
CA PRO A 75 -9.39 -5.10 5.24
C PRO A 75 -9.19 -5.24 3.74
N ALA A 76 -9.85 -6.22 3.12
CA ALA A 76 -9.71 -6.46 1.68
C ALA A 76 -10.11 -5.24 0.83
N GLU A 77 -11.08 -4.47 1.30
CA GLU A 77 -11.55 -3.24 0.66
C GLU A 77 -10.46 -2.16 0.58
N ASP A 78 -9.65 -2.04 1.62
CA ASP A 78 -8.52 -1.09 1.68
C ASP A 78 -7.26 -1.63 1.02
N GLY A 79 -7.16 -2.95 0.84
CA GLY A 79 -5.98 -3.64 0.35
C GLY A 79 -5.52 -3.15 -1.03
N GLU A 80 -6.45 -2.93 -1.96
CA GLU A 80 -6.14 -2.41 -3.30
C GLU A 80 -5.61 -0.98 -3.25
N TYR A 81 -6.22 -0.10 -2.46
CA TYR A 81 -5.77 1.28 -2.29
C TYR A 81 -4.36 1.34 -1.70
N ILE A 82 -4.11 0.53 -0.68
CA ILE A 82 -2.78 0.47 -0.05
C ILE A 82 -1.76 -0.13 -1.00
N ALA A 83 -2.10 -1.20 -1.74
CA ALA A 83 -1.23 -1.80 -2.73
C ALA A 83 -0.83 -0.81 -3.83
N GLN A 84 -1.77 -0.03 -4.37
CA GLN A 84 -1.50 1.03 -5.35
C GLN A 84 -0.54 2.09 -4.79
N ARG A 85 -0.75 2.52 -3.55
CA ARG A 85 0.14 3.49 -2.90
C ARG A 85 1.54 2.92 -2.67
N MET A 86 1.65 1.63 -2.38
CA MET A 86 2.93 0.95 -2.22
C MET A 86 3.64 0.72 -3.55
N GLN A 87 2.91 0.43 -4.63
CA GLN A 87 3.47 0.34 -5.98
C GLN A 87 3.93 1.71 -6.53
N GLY A 88 3.50 2.82 -5.91
CA GLY A 88 3.84 4.16 -6.38
C GLY A 88 3.04 4.62 -7.60
N ASN A 89 1.92 3.97 -7.88
CA ASN A 89 1.03 4.34 -8.98
C ASN A 89 -0.40 3.84 -8.76
N PHE A 90 -1.35 4.40 -9.51
CA PHE A 90 -2.73 3.89 -9.56
C PHE A 90 -3.32 4.07 -10.95
N SER A 91 -4.34 3.27 -11.27
CA SER A 91 -5.08 3.43 -12.51
C SER A 91 -6.20 4.45 -12.36
N GLY A 92 -6.23 5.45 -13.24
CA GLY A 92 -7.20 6.52 -13.20
C GLY A 92 -7.01 7.53 -14.32
N ILE A 93 -7.50 8.76 -14.11
CA ILE A 93 -7.40 9.82 -15.11
C ILE A 93 -6.49 10.98 -14.69
N GLY A 94 -6.05 11.03 -13.41
CA GLY A 94 -5.14 12.07 -12.91
C GLY A 94 -5.80 13.42 -12.68
N VAL A 95 -6.89 13.43 -11.89
CA VAL A 95 -7.60 14.62 -11.46
C VAL A 95 -7.71 14.69 -9.94
N GLU A 96 -7.66 15.89 -9.39
CA GLU A 96 -8.14 16.20 -8.05
C GLU A 96 -9.50 16.88 -8.17
N PHE A 97 -10.44 16.47 -7.33
CA PHE A 97 -11.80 17.00 -7.38
C PHE A 97 -12.29 17.41 -5.99
N ARG A 98 -13.34 18.21 -5.99
CA ARG A 98 -14.13 18.54 -4.80
C ARG A 98 -15.61 18.54 -5.14
N ILE A 99 -16.42 18.15 -4.18
CA ILE A 99 -17.86 18.32 -4.24
C ILE A 99 -18.19 19.71 -3.67
N HIS A 100 -18.74 20.59 -4.52
CA HIS A 100 -19.15 21.94 -4.12
C HIS A 100 -20.61 22.17 -4.49
N LYS A 101 -21.46 22.47 -3.49
CA LYS A 101 -22.91 22.65 -3.66
C LYS A 101 -23.52 21.55 -4.53
N ASP A 102 -23.36 20.31 -4.06
CA ASP A 102 -23.93 19.11 -4.68
C ASP A 102 -23.45 18.84 -6.13
N THR A 103 -22.34 19.42 -6.53
CA THR A 103 -21.75 19.25 -7.87
C THR A 103 -20.27 18.89 -7.77
N LEU A 104 -19.84 17.93 -8.55
CA LEU A 104 -18.44 17.55 -8.69
C LEU A 104 -17.69 18.61 -9.53
N VAL A 105 -16.57 19.11 -9.03
CA VAL A 105 -15.71 20.09 -9.72
C VAL A 105 -14.27 19.58 -9.73
N PHE A 106 -13.64 19.54 -10.89
CA PHE A 106 -12.20 19.26 -10.99
C PHE A 106 -11.44 20.51 -10.53
N VAL A 107 -10.62 20.37 -9.50
CA VAL A 107 -9.84 21.50 -8.92
C VAL A 107 -8.41 21.53 -9.43
N ASN A 108 -7.86 20.37 -9.81
CA ASN A 108 -6.54 20.24 -10.39
C ASN A 108 -6.50 19.11 -11.42
N ILE A 109 -5.77 19.30 -12.50
CA ILE A 109 -5.49 18.28 -13.51
C ILE A 109 -3.98 18.04 -13.47
N MET A 110 -3.59 16.79 -13.19
CA MET A 110 -2.18 16.42 -13.10
C MET A 110 -1.52 16.54 -14.48
N ASN A 111 -0.31 17.10 -14.49
CA ASN A 111 0.46 17.19 -15.73
C ASN A 111 0.77 15.79 -16.27
N ASN A 112 0.79 15.66 -17.60
CA ASN A 112 1.03 14.39 -18.30
C ASN A 112 0.03 13.28 -17.96
N SER A 113 -1.14 13.62 -17.41
CA SER A 113 -2.20 12.66 -17.12
C SER A 113 -3.12 12.42 -18.31
N PRO A 114 -3.89 11.31 -18.33
CA PRO A 114 -4.96 11.12 -19.30
C PRO A 114 -5.93 12.33 -19.34
N ALA A 115 -6.37 12.84 -18.19
CA ALA A 115 -7.27 13.97 -18.12
C ALA A 115 -6.74 15.21 -18.88
N ALA A 116 -5.45 15.52 -18.72
CA ALA A 116 -4.81 16.61 -19.46
C ALA A 116 -4.80 16.33 -20.98
N SER A 117 -4.49 15.12 -21.38
CA SER A 117 -4.42 14.73 -22.79
C SER A 117 -5.77 14.77 -23.49
N TYR A 118 -6.86 14.55 -22.76
CA TYR A 118 -8.23 14.62 -23.28
C TYR A 118 -8.88 16.01 -23.09
N GLY A 119 -8.11 17.02 -22.66
CA GLY A 119 -8.55 18.42 -22.60
C GLY A 119 -9.49 18.76 -21.46
N LEU A 120 -9.45 17.97 -20.36
CA LEU A 120 -10.09 18.36 -19.10
C LEU A 120 -9.34 19.53 -18.47
N LEU A 121 -10.06 20.42 -17.80
CA LEU A 121 -9.51 21.61 -17.19
C LEU A 121 -9.92 21.74 -15.72
N ALA A 122 -9.07 22.39 -14.93
CA ALA A 122 -9.47 22.84 -13.62
C ALA A 122 -10.64 23.84 -13.74
N GLY A 123 -11.66 23.67 -12.90
CA GLY A 123 -12.92 24.43 -12.97
C GLY A 123 -14.04 23.70 -13.73
N ASP A 124 -13.79 22.61 -14.42
CA ASP A 124 -14.83 21.79 -15.04
C ASP A 124 -15.82 21.28 -13.99
N ARG A 125 -17.09 21.53 -14.23
CA ARG A 125 -18.18 21.00 -13.40
C ARG A 125 -18.73 19.76 -14.07
N ILE A 126 -18.68 18.65 -13.35
CA ILE A 126 -19.07 17.35 -13.88
C ILE A 126 -20.52 17.10 -13.48
N VAL A 127 -21.36 16.85 -14.44
CA VAL A 127 -22.81 16.65 -14.27
C VAL A 127 -23.22 15.20 -14.49
N THR A 128 -22.45 14.45 -15.32
CA THR A 128 -22.67 13.00 -15.50
C THR A 128 -21.34 12.27 -15.55
N ILE A 129 -21.33 11.01 -15.10
CA ILE A 129 -20.27 10.02 -15.32
C ILE A 129 -20.91 8.78 -15.92
N ASP A 130 -20.43 8.37 -17.09
CA ASP A 130 -20.94 7.21 -17.88
C ASP A 130 -22.44 7.27 -18.15
N GLY A 131 -22.98 8.51 -18.30
CA GLY A 131 -24.38 8.77 -18.53
C GLY A 131 -25.24 8.95 -17.29
N ASP A 132 -24.75 8.54 -16.12
CA ASP A 132 -25.45 8.71 -14.85
C ASP A 132 -25.25 10.12 -14.32
N THR A 133 -26.31 10.75 -13.86
CA THR A 133 -26.25 12.07 -13.21
C THR A 133 -25.61 11.92 -11.83
N ILE A 134 -24.55 12.70 -11.57
CA ILE A 134 -23.77 12.68 -10.34
C ILE A 134 -23.90 14.00 -9.58
N THR A 135 -25.09 14.50 -9.43
CA THR A 135 -25.38 15.72 -8.66
C THR A 135 -26.37 15.40 -7.57
N GLY A 136 -26.27 16.09 -6.45
CA GLY A 136 -27.22 15.96 -5.35
C GLY A 136 -26.54 15.87 -3.98
N PRO A 137 -27.35 16.02 -2.89
CA PRO A 137 -26.84 16.16 -1.53
C PRO A 137 -26.26 14.86 -0.95
N GLN A 138 -26.45 13.72 -1.62
CA GLN A 138 -25.94 12.41 -1.19
C GLN A 138 -24.64 11.98 -1.90
N LEU A 139 -24.12 12.83 -2.81
CA LEU A 139 -22.88 12.53 -3.53
C LEU A 139 -21.70 12.48 -2.56
N THR A 140 -20.98 11.36 -2.52
CA THR A 140 -19.79 11.16 -1.67
C THR A 140 -18.51 11.15 -2.48
N ASN A 141 -17.38 11.44 -1.83
CA ASN A 141 -16.06 11.35 -2.48
C ASN A 141 -15.73 9.90 -2.86
N GLU A 142 -16.16 8.94 -2.06
CA GLU A 142 -15.95 7.50 -2.28
C GLU A 142 -16.66 7.05 -3.55
N GLU A 143 -17.94 7.39 -3.71
CA GLU A 143 -18.72 7.08 -4.90
C GLU A 143 -18.08 7.67 -6.17
N VAL A 144 -17.70 8.94 -6.13
CA VAL A 144 -17.03 9.60 -7.26
C VAL A 144 -15.70 8.92 -7.58
N THR A 145 -14.91 8.59 -6.55
CA THR A 145 -13.62 7.94 -6.71
C THR A 145 -13.76 6.57 -7.37
N GLN A 146 -14.73 5.76 -6.93
CA GLN A 146 -15.00 4.44 -7.50
C GLN A 146 -15.42 4.52 -8.98
N ARG A 147 -16.20 5.54 -9.36
CA ARG A 147 -16.63 5.74 -10.75
C ARG A 147 -15.49 6.25 -11.65
N ILE A 148 -14.60 7.09 -11.12
CA ILE A 148 -13.45 7.63 -11.88
C ILE A 148 -12.35 6.61 -12.03
N LYS A 149 -12.05 5.81 -10.98
CA LYS A 149 -11.10 4.72 -11.03
C LYS A 149 -11.60 3.57 -11.92
N GLY A 150 -10.73 2.68 -12.30
CA GLY A 150 -11.05 1.48 -13.06
C GLY A 150 -9.81 0.87 -13.69
N GLU A 151 -9.98 -0.19 -14.45
CA GLU A 151 -8.88 -0.89 -15.12
C GLU A 151 -8.16 0.01 -16.11
N GLU A 152 -6.84 -0.13 -16.19
CA GLU A 152 -6.02 0.57 -17.18
C GLU A 152 -6.52 0.28 -18.60
N GLY A 153 -6.56 1.32 -19.43
CA GLY A 153 -7.06 1.23 -20.80
C GLY A 153 -8.58 1.27 -20.95
N SER A 154 -9.36 1.13 -19.86
CA SER A 154 -10.81 1.33 -19.89
C SER A 154 -11.17 2.81 -20.06
N TYR A 155 -12.41 3.10 -20.44
CA TYR A 155 -12.87 4.48 -20.64
C TYR A 155 -13.83 4.90 -19.55
N VAL A 156 -13.85 6.20 -19.23
CA VAL A 156 -14.87 6.88 -18.44
C VAL A 156 -15.34 8.09 -19.21
N THR A 157 -16.65 8.29 -19.28
CA THR A 157 -17.26 9.40 -20.04
C THR A 157 -17.83 10.43 -19.10
N PHE A 158 -17.40 11.69 -19.25
CA PHE A 158 -17.86 12.82 -18.45
C PHE A 158 -18.79 13.72 -19.24
N GLY A 159 -19.94 14.07 -18.66
CA GLY A 159 -20.70 15.25 -19.08
C GLY A 159 -20.24 16.45 -18.28
N ILE A 160 -19.76 17.45 -18.97
CA ILE A 160 -19.03 18.61 -18.39
C ILE A 160 -19.83 19.88 -18.66
N LEU A 161 -19.98 20.71 -17.66
CA LEU A 161 -20.46 22.07 -17.79
C LEU A 161 -19.27 23.05 -17.65
N ARG A 162 -18.85 23.66 -18.75
CA ARG A 162 -17.74 24.63 -18.83
C ARG A 162 -18.22 25.90 -19.47
N ASP A 163 -18.11 27.04 -18.79
CA ASP A 163 -18.53 28.37 -19.28
C ASP A 163 -19.97 28.42 -19.83
N GLY A 164 -20.87 27.66 -19.20
CA GLY A 164 -22.27 27.56 -19.63
C GLY A 164 -22.55 26.63 -20.82
N LEU A 165 -21.51 26.01 -21.36
CA LEU A 165 -21.62 25.01 -22.43
C LEU A 165 -21.56 23.59 -21.86
N THR A 166 -22.39 22.71 -22.41
CA THR A 166 -22.32 21.25 -22.09
C THR A 166 -21.40 20.57 -23.11
N LEU A 167 -20.38 19.92 -22.58
CA LEU A 167 -19.38 19.17 -23.34
C LEU A 167 -19.40 17.70 -22.90
N THR A 168 -18.90 16.80 -23.74
CA THR A 168 -18.69 15.39 -23.40
C THR A 168 -17.24 15.03 -23.68
N ALA A 169 -16.60 14.38 -22.70
CA ALA A 169 -15.24 13.86 -22.87
C ALA A 169 -15.19 12.40 -22.44
N ALA A 170 -14.79 11.50 -23.35
CA ALA A 170 -14.48 10.12 -23.03
C ALA A 170 -12.96 10.02 -22.80
N VAL A 171 -12.56 9.70 -21.59
CA VAL A 171 -11.16 9.68 -21.14
C VAL A 171 -10.74 8.24 -20.90
N GLN A 172 -9.66 7.82 -21.55
CA GLN A 172 -9.07 6.50 -21.31
C GLN A 172 -8.30 6.56 -19.98
N ARG A 173 -8.55 5.62 -19.09
CA ARG A 173 -7.80 5.48 -17.82
C ARG A 173 -6.39 5.01 -18.13
N GLY A 174 -5.43 5.54 -17.41
CA GLY A 174 -4.02 5.17 -17.53
C GLY A 174 -3.35 5.13 -16.15
N ILE A 175 -2.08 4.79 -16.15
CA ILE A 175 -1.26 4.76 -14.94
C ILE A 175 -0.93 6.20 -14.52
N ILE A 176 -1.27 6.56 -13.30
CA ILE A 176 -0.97 7.84 -12.67
C ILE A 176 0.12 7.61 -11.63
N PRO A 177 1.31 8.20 -11.81
CA PRO A 177 2.38 8.06 -10.81
C PRO A 177 2.00 8.76 -9.50
N LEU A 178 2.27 8.09 -8.40
CA LEU A 178 2.16 8.60 -7.04
C LEU A 178 3.55 8.83 -6.49
N GLU A 179 4.12 9.99 -6.75
CA GLU A 179 5.45 10.32 -6.26
C GLU A 179 5.53 10.14 -4.74
N SER A 180 6.58 9.46 -4.29
CA SER A 180 6.91 9.26 -2.88
C SER A 180 7.88 10.34 -2.39
N VAL A 181 8.70 10.88 -3.30
CA VAL A 181 9.56 12.04 -3.10
C VAL A 181 8.80 13.33 -3.44
N VAL A 182 8.10 13.88 -2.45
CA VAL A 182 7.14 14.98 -2.65
C VAL A 182 7.77 16.37 -2.66
N SER A 183 9.03 16.49 -2.30
CA SER A 183 9.73 17.79 -2.34
C SER A 183 11.22 17.62 -2.55
N THR A 184 11.77 18.39 -3.48
CA THR A 184 13.20 18.48 -3.77
C THR A 184 13.57 19.93 -4.00
N GLN A 185 14.38 20.52 -3.10
CA GLN A 185 14.75 21.94 -3.19
C GLN A 185 16.10 22.23 -2.54
N MET A 186 16.71 23.36 -2.93
CA MET A 186 17.90 23.89 -2.25
C MET A 186 17.49 24.82 -1.11
N LEU A 187 18.07 24.62 0.06
CA LEU A 187 17.99 25.52 1.22
C LEU A 187 19.36 26.12 1.48
N GLY A 188 19.67 27.23 0.80
CA GLY A 188 21.03 27.77 0.76
C GLY A 188 21.99 26.80 0.06
N SER A 189 22.97 26.27 0.79
CA SER A 189 23.92 25.27 0.27
C SER A 189 23.52 23.81 0.59
N LEU A 190 22.40 23.61 1.25
CA LEU A 190 21.91 22.27 1.61
C LEU A 190 20.80 21.83 0.66
N GLY A 191 20.87 20.59 0.16
CA GLY A 191 19.75 19.94 -0.49
C GLY A 191 18.71 19.52 0.56
N TYR A 192 17.44 19.64 0.22
CA TYR A 192 16.34 19.15 1.02
C TYR A 192 15.49 18.22 0.17
N VAL A 193 15.26 17.02 0.68
CA VAL A 193 14.39 16.02 0.07
C VAL A 193 13.41 15.50 1.12
N ARG A 194 12.12 15.47 0.77
CA ARG A 194 11.09 14.89 1.63
C ARG A 194 10.54 13.62 0.99
N VAL A 195 10.63 12.53 1.74
CA VAL A 195 10.09 11.21 1.36
C VAL A 195 8.89 10.91 2.25
N GLU A 196 7.72 10.78 1.62
CA GLU A 196 6.44 10.61 2.34
C GLU A 196 6.16 9.14 2.70
N ARG A 197 6.68 8.19 1.91
CA ARG A 197 6.54 6.74 2.10
C ARG A 197 7.67 6.02 1.38
N PHE A 198 7.82 4.71 1.61
CA PHE A 198 8.72 3.86 0.85
C PHE A 198 7.91 2.99 -0.13
N ALA A 199 7.54 3.56 -1.28
CA ALA A 199 6.92 2.87 -2.41
C ALA A 199 7.99 2.19 -3.28
N GLU A 200 7.60 1.32 -4.20
CA GLU A 200 8.50 0.56 -5.07
C GLU A 200 9.37 1.44 -6.00
N THR A 201 8.99 2.70 -6.16
CA THR A 201 9.68 3.70 -6.99
C THR A 201 10.53 4.67 -6.19
N THR A 202 10.56 4.57 -4.85
CA THR A 202 11.11 5.62 -3.98
C THR A 202 12.61 5.78 -4.11
N HIS A 203 13.34 4.68 -4.26
CA HIS A 203 14.79 4.72 -4.44
C HIS A 203 15.15 5.45 -5.74
N ASP A 204 14.51 5.09 -6.86
CA ASP A 204 14.74 5.72 -8.15
C ASP A 204 14.36 7.22 -8.13
N GLU A 205 13.22 7.57 -7.52
CA GLU A 205 12.81 8.95 -7.35
C GLU A 205 13.82 9.75 -6.52
N LEU A 206 14.35 9.14 -5.45
CA LEU A 206 15.37 9.76 -4.62
C LEU A 206 16.68 9.99 -5.41
N LEU A 207 17.12 9.01 -6.20
CA LEU A 207 18.33 9.17 -7.03
C LEU A 207 18.19 10.34 -8.02
N VAL A 208 17.02 10.46 -8.67
CA VAL A 208 16.72 11.60 -9.56
C VAL A 208 16.75 12.92 -8.79
N ALA A 209 16.20 12.95 -7.58
CA ALA A 209 16.21 14.14 -6.73
C ALA A 209 17.64 14.54 -6.30
N LEU A 210 18.45 13.55 -5.94
CA LEU A 210 19.85 13.74 -5.55
C LEU A 210 20.70 14.24 -6.72
N ASP A 211 20.53 13.67 -7.93
CA ASP A 211 21.20 14.12 -9.16
C ASP A 211 20.91 15.60 -9.45
N ARG A 212 19.66 15.99 -9.30
CA ARG A 212 19.26 17.40 -9.45
C ARG A 212 19.94 18.30 -8.43
N LEU A 213 20.01 17.89 -7.15
CA LEU A 213 20.65 18.68 -6.09
C LEU A 213 22.16 18.75 -6.26
N ASP A 214 22.80 17.68 -6.72
CA ASP A 214 24.22 17.64 -7.05
C ASP A 214 24.58 18.59 -8.21
N SER A 215 23.72 18.63 -9.24
CA SER A 215 23.89 19.60 -10.34
C SER A 215 23.85 21.05 -9.86
N LEU A 216 23.15 21.30 -8.75
CA LEU A 216 23.06 22.59 -8.07
C LEU A 216 24.16 22.79 -7.02
N GLN A 217 25.16 21.88 -6.97
CA GLN A 217 26.33 21.92 -6.08
C GLN A 217 25.96 21.94 -4.59
N MET A 218 25.01 21.08 -4.16
CA MET A 218 24.71 20.92 -2.75
C MET A 218 25.94 20.52 -1.95
N ARG A 219 26.03 21.04 -0.73
CA ARG A 219 27.15 20.74 0.21
C ARG A 219 26.73 19.87 1.40
N GLY A 220 25.49 19.46 1.45
CA GLY A 220 24.91 18.60 2.47
C GLY A 220 23.45 18.33 2.15
N LEU A 221 22.89 17.29 2.74
CA LEU A 221 21.52 16.84 2.51
C LEU A 221 20.72 16.85 3.81
N ILE A 222 19.49 17.29 3.72
CA ILE A 222 18.44 17.09 4.72
C ILE A 222 17.43 16.13 4.11
N LEU A 223 17.40 14.89 4.61
CA LEU A 223 16.38 13.90 4.27
C LEU A 223 15.26 13.98 5.31
N ASP A 224 14.09 14.41 4.88
CA ASP A 224 12.92 14.58 5.76
C ASP A 224 11.97 13.37 5.63
N LEU A 225 11.90 12.59 6.70
CA LEU A 225 11.02 11.41 6.84
C LEU A 225 9.86 11.68 7.82
N ARG A 226 9.61 12.92 8.20
CA ARG A 226 8.54 13.25 9.15
C ARG A 226 7.18 12.94 8.53
N GLY A 227 6.35 12.19 9.27
CA GLY A 227 5.05 11.73 8.80
C GLY A 227 5.09 10.55 7.83
N ASN A 228 6.27 10.02 7.51
CA ASN A 228 6.40 8.79 6.72
C ASN A 228 5.95 7.59 7.56
N PRO A 229 4.89 6.84 7.16
CA PRO A 229 4.40 5.69 7.91
C PRO A 229 5.25 4.43 7.70
N GLY A 230 6.21 4.45 6.76
CA GLY A 230 6.98 3.30 6.32
C GLY A 230 6.69 2.91 4.88
N GLY A 231 6.78 1.62 4.57
CA GLY A 231 6.56 1.07 3.25
C GLY A 231 7.40 -0.19 3.02
N TYR A 232 7.88 -0.40 1.81
CA TYR A 232 8.72 -1.55 1.48
C TYR A 232 10.08 -1.46 2.15
N LEU A 233 10.42 -2.53 2.89
CA LEU A 233 11.70 -2.63 3.59
C LEU A 233 12.88 -2.60 2.63
N HIS A 234 12.80 -3.26 1.47
CA HIS A 234 13.87 -3.28 0.48
C HIS A 234 14.18 -1.89 -0.08
N GLU A 235 13.17 -1.03 -0.25
CA GLU A 235 13.35 0.36 -0.66
C GLU A 235 14.10 1.19 0.41
N ALA A 236 13.70 1.02 1.68
CA ALA A 236 14.40 1.66 2.79
C ALA A 236 15.85 1.19 2.91
N VAL A 237 16.12 -0.10 2.64
CA VAL A 237 17.47 -0.67 2.61
C VAL A 237 18.27 -0.10 1.45
N ALA A 238 17.70 -0.06 0.23
CA ALA A 238 18.36 0.50 -0.94
C ALA A 238 18.72 1.99 -0.73
N ILE A 239 17.82 2.76 -0.15
CA ILE A 239 18.08 4.17 0.19
C ILE A 239 19.18 4.30 1.26
N ALA A 240 19.16 3.46 2.28
CA ALA A 240 20.20 3.50 3.32
C ALA A 240 21.59 3.13 2.77
N ASP A 241 21.62 2.21 1.81
CA ASP A 241 22.84 1.76 1.15
C ASP A 241 23.58 2.89 0.43
N GLU A 242 22.84 3.86 -0.16
CA GLU A 242 23.44 5.04 -0.82
C GLU A 242 24.32 5.91 0.11
N PHE A 243 24.10 5.81 1.43
CA PHE A 243 24.77 6.64 2.44
C PHE A 243 25.73 5.88 3.34
N LEU A 244 25.78 4.56 3.24
CA LEU A 244 26.54 3.70 4.14
C LEU A 244 27.69 3.02 3.40
N GLY A 245 28.85 2.97 4.05
CA GLY A 245 29.98 2.22 3.54
C GLY A 245 29.79 0.72 3.63
N GLU A 246 30.57 0.00 2.83
CA GLU A 246 30.55 -1.46 2.70
C GLU A 246 30.51 -2.18 4.06
N GLU A 247 29.79 -3.30 4.13
CA GLU A 247 29.65 -4.17 5.30
C GLU A 247 28.92 -3.56 6.53
N LYS A 248 28.40 -2.35 6.46
CA LYS A 248 27.58 -1.80 7.55
C LYS A 248 26.23 -2.52 7.60
N SER A 249 25.84 -2.99 8.79
CA SER A 249 24.51 -3.56 8.98
C SER A 249 23.45 -2.47 8.89
N ILE A 250 22.48 -2.64 7.99
CA ILE A 250 21.35 -1.72 7.80
C ILE A 250 20.19 -2.17 8.67
N VAL A 251 19.78 -3.43 8.53
CA VAL A 251 18.65 -3.98 9.28
C VAL A 251 18.85 -5.46 9.58
N ILE A 252 18.37 -5.88 10.74
CA ILE A 252 18.34 -7.29 11.16
C ILE A 252 16.87 -7.69 11.35
N THR A 253 16.39 -8.61 10.51
CA THR A 253 15.04 -9.18 10.64
C THR A 253 15.11 -10.48 11.42
N LYS A 254 14.34 -10.59 12.50
CA LYS A 254 14.23 -11.81 13.30
C LYS A 254 12.85 -12.45 13.07
N TYR A 255 12.84 -13.72 12.70
CA TYR A 255 11.62 -14.49 12.46
C TYR A 255 11.21 -15.29 13.71
N GLY A 256 9.92 -15.68 13.76
CA GLY A 256 9.36 -16.45 14.88
C GLY A 256 10.00 -17.82 15.10
N ASP A 257 10.65 -18.41 14.07
CA ASP A 257 11.43 -19.65 14.16
C ASP A 257 12.86 -19.43 14.74
N GLY A 258 13.18 -18.19 15.11
CA GLY A 258 14.47 -17.79 15.67
C GLY A 258 15.55 -17.49 14.63
N LYS A 259 15.27 -17.67 13.33
CA LYS A 259 16.21 -17.26 12.27
C LYS A 259 16.30 -15.75 12.18
N THR A 260 17.49 -15.29 11.82
CA THR A 260 17.76 -13.88 11.54
C THR A 260 18.24 -13.71 10.12
N HIS A 261 17.80 -12.63 9.48
CA HIS A 261 18.31 -12.17 8.19
C HIS A 261 18.89 -10.78 8.39
N THR A 262 20.13 -10.57 7.98
CA THR A 262 20.82 -9.28 8.07
C THR A 262 21.00 -8.73 6.66
N SER A 263 20.50 -7.54 6.40
CA SER A 263 20.80 -6.77 5.19
C SER A 263 21.95 -5.82 5.52
N ASN A 264 23.05 -5.96 4.79
CA ASN A 264 24.23 -5.12 4.94
C ASN A 264 24.32 -4.15 3.76
N ALA A 265 25.01 -3.02 3.99
CA ALA A 265 25.34 -2.09 2.93
C ALA A 265 26.36 -2.73 1.98
N THR A 266 26.17 -2.47 0.69
CA THR A 266 27.05 -2.94 -0.38
C THR A 266 28.14 -1.93 -0.72
N GLY A 267 28.11 -0.75 -0.08
CA GLY A 267 28.97 0.38 -0.37
C GLY A 267 28.45 1.17 -1.56
N GLY A 268 27.31 1.83 -1.40
CA GLY A 268 26.79 2.77 -2.39
C GLY A 268 27.86 3.83 -2.67
N GLU A 269 28.39 3.83 -3.89
CA GLU A 269 29.59 4.62 -4.23
C GLU A 269 29.38 6.13 -4.14
N ARG A 270 28.13 6.59 -4.08
CA ARG A 270 27.80 7.99 -4.37
C ARG A 270 27.91 8.94 -3.19
N TYR A 271 27.48 8.50 -2.03
CA TYR A 271 27.43 9.34 -0.82
C TYR A 271 28.16 8.71 0.38
N GLU A 272 28.95 7.67 0.14
CA GLU A 272 29.85 7.10 1.12
C GLU A 272 30.81 8.18 1.62
N GLY A 273 30.79 8.45 2.89
CA GLY A 273 31.65 9.50 3.48
C GLY A 273 30.91 10.81 3.81
N TRP A 274 29.74 11.09 3.25
CA TRP A 274 28.94 12.24 3.66
C TRP A 274 28.48 12.13 5.11
N CYS A 275 28.20 10.95 5.58
CA CYS A 275 27.96 10.65 7.00
C CYS A 275 29.25 10.63 7.83
N ARG A 276 30.43 10.45 7.21
CA ARG A 276 31.70 10.17 7.88
C ARG A 276 32.56 11.42 8.16
N GLU A 277 32.55 12.42 7.29
CA GLU A 277 33.50 13.51 7.36
C GLU A 277 33.09 14.72 8.20
N ARG A 278 31.85 14.87 8.62
CA ARG A 278 31.43 16.14 9.23
C ARG A 278 30.90 16.09 10.66
N GLY A 279 30.94 14.98 11.36
CA GLY A 279 30.61 14.95 12.80
C GLY A 279 29.24 15.62 13.13
N LYS A 280 28.40 15.83 12.15
CA LYS A 280 27.07 16.41 12.30
C LYS A 280 26.06 15.31 12.08
N GLN A 281 25.39 14.97 13.15
CA GLN A 281 24.27 14.08 13.23
C GLN A 281 23.36 14.28 12.03
N THR A 282 23.27 13.28 11.15
CA THR A 282 22.13 13.09 10.28
C THR A 282 20.97 12.90 11.23
N LEU A 283 20.13 13.92 11.38
CA LEU A 283 18.90 13.80 12.16
C LEU A 283 17.91 12.93 11.37
N ILE A 284 18.16 11.63 11.37
CA ILE A 284 17.09 10.65 11.21
C ILE A 284 16.42 10.61 12.57
N LYS A 285 15.50 11.53 12.80
CA LYS A 285 14.74 11.55 14.05
C LYS A 285 13.59 10.56 13.93
N ASP A 286 13.88 9.41 14.49
CA ASP A 286 13.01 8.47 15.19
C ASP A 286 11.59 8.19 14.69
N LYS A 287 11.46 7.02 14.12
CA LYS A 287 10.41 6.05 14.54
C LYS A 287 10.91 4.60 14.54
N TRP A 288 12.15 4.38 14.18
CA TRP A 288 12.77 3.05 14.23
C TRP A 288 13.80 3.10 15.35
N GLY A 289 13.54 2.39 16.46
CA GLY A 289 14.42 2.31 17.62
C GLY A 289 15.78 1.69 17.28
N VAL A 290 16.61 2.42 16.56
CA VAL A 290 18.03 2.11 16.33
C VAL A 290 18.81 2.97 17.29
N GLU A 291 19.15 2.44 18.45
CA GLU A 291 20.21 3.00 19.26
C GLU A 291 21.54 2.86 18.51
N PRO A 292 22.32 3.95 18.35
CA PRO A 292 23.67 3.82 17.84
C PRO A 292 24.46 2.98 18.84
N SER A 293 24.96 1.82 18.38
CA SER A 293 25.87 1.00 19.17
C SER A 293 27.11 1.84 19.51
N SER A 294 27.16 2.30 20.75
CA SER A 294 28.39 2.78 21.38
C SER A 294 29.31 1.60 21.59
N HIS A 295 30.28 1.41 20.69
CA HIS A 295 31.46 0.63 20.98
C HIS A 295 32.70 1.54 20.86
N PRO A 296 33.64 1.39 21.84
CA PRO A 296 34.76 2.30 22.09
C PRO A 296 35.83 2.32 21.00
#